data_a46c45c777a75cf1710f3059c1198843
#
_entry.id   a46c45c777a75cf1710f3059c1198843
#
_cell.length_a   1.000
_cell.length_b   1.000
_cell.length_c   1.000
_cell.angle_alpha   90.00
_cell.angle_beta   90.00
_cell.angle_gamma   90.00
#
_symmetry.space_group_name_H-M   'P 1'
#
loop_
_entity.id
_entity.type
_entity.pdbx_description
1 polymer ?
#
loop_
_entity_poly.entity_id
_entity_poly.type
_entity_poly.pdbx_seq_one_letter_code
_entity_poly.pdbx_strand_id
1 'polypeptide(L)'
;MNIKRNIIFALESRKKNGVPIVENVPIRMRVIYASQRIEFTTGYRIDVAKWDADKQRVKNGCTNKLKQSASEINADLLKYYAEIQNVFKEFEVQEAMPTTQQLKDAFNLRMKDANEEQQEETQISFWEVFDEFVKECGNQNNWTASTYEKFSAVKNHLKEFKEDVTFEYFNEFGLNEYVNFLRDKKDMRNS
;
A
#
# COMPACT_ATOMS: atom_id res chain seq x y z
N MET A 1 -20.73 -9.49 23.89
CA MET A 1 -20.51 -8.21 24.65
C MET A 1 -20.28 -7.08 23.68
N ASN A 2 -20.69 -5.82 23.98
CA ASN A 2 -20.37 -4.66 23.11
C ASN A 2 -19.41 -3.72 23.86
N ILE A 3 -18.22 -3.53 23.31
CA ILE A 3 -17.18 -2.67 23.90
C ILE A 3 -17.31 -1.26 23.33
N LYS A 4 -17.84 -0.32 24.14
CA LYS A 4 -17.88 1.10 23.75
C LYS A 4 -16.45 1.62 23.60
N ARG A 5 -16.16 2.22 22.44
CA ARG A 5 -14.85 2.74 22.08
C ARG A 5 -14.94 4.03 21.28
N ASN A 6 -13.96 4.87 21.43
CA ASN A 6 -13.74 6.06 20.60
C ASN A 6 -12.36 5.96 19.95
N ILE A 7 -12.32 6.03 18.64
CA ILE A 7 -11.10 5.94 17.84
C ILE A 7 -10.97 7.24 17.07
N ILE A 8 -9.85 7.95 17.28
CA ILE A 8 -9.59 9.24 16.64
C ILE A 8 -8.17 9.27 16.07
N PHE A 9 -8.00 10.00 14.97
CA PHE A 9 -6.70 10.39 14.48
C PHE A 9 -6.40 11.83 14.83
N ALA A 10 -5.21 12.08 15.35
CA ALA A 10 -4.76 13.41 15.76
C ALA A 10 -3.28 13.60 15.53
N LEU A 11 -2.88 14.85 15.34
CA LEU A 11 -1.47 15.20 15.32
C LEU A 11 -0.89 15.17 16.74
N GLU A 12 0.32 14.63 16.87
CA GLU A 12 1.04 14.63 18.14
C GLU A 12 1.51 16.05 18.50
N SER A 13 1.00 16.58 19.61
CA SER A 13 1.44 17.90 20.10
C SER A 13 2.85 17.81 20.67
N ARG A 14 3.80 18.46 20.02
CA ARG A 14 5.20 18.57 20.46
C ARG A 14 5.65 20.03 20.53
N LYS A 15 6.56 20.32 21.43
CA LYS A 15 7.21 21.62 21.55
C LYS A 15 8.73 21.46 21.51
N LYS A 16 9.42 22.41 20.90
CA LYS A 16 10.87 22.55 20.96
C LYS A 16 11.20 23.93 21.51
N ASN A 17 11.91 23.98 22.62
CA ASN A 17 12.22 25.22 23.35
C ASN A 17 10.95 26.06 23.64
N GLY A 18 9.86 25.43 24.06
CA GLY A 18 8.58 26.10 24.32
C GLY A 18 7.70 26.43 23.12
N VAL A 19 8.24 26.36 21.90
CA VAL A 19 7.55 26.68 20.66
C VAL A 19 6.89 25.41 20.08
N PRO A 20 5.59 25.43 19.72
CA PRO A 20 4.93 24.31 19.06
C PRO A 20 5.62 23.92 17.76
N ILE A 21 5.81 22.61 17.55
CA ILE A 21 6.29 22.08 16.28
C ILE A 21 5.07 21.94 15.37
N VAL A 22 5.09 22.67 14.24
CA VAL A 22 3.98 22.70 13.26
C VAL A 22 4.30 22.00 11.96
N GLU A 23 5.55 21.63 11.74
CA GLU A 23 6.00 20.93 10.53
C GLU A 23 6.34 19.47 10.82
N ASN A 24 6.02 18.61 9.86
CA ASN A 24 6.35 17.18 9.90
C ASN A 24 5.97 16.50 11.21
N VAL A 25 4.75 16.76 11.66
CA VAL A 25 4.19 16.28 12.93
C VAL A 25 3.65 14.87 12.75
N PRO A 26 3.91 13.91 13.68
CA PRO A 26 3.36 12.57 13.59
C PRO A 26 1.84 12.54 13.67
N ILE A 27 1.21 11.70 12.83
CA ILE A 27 -0.19 11.33 12.96
C ILE A 27 -0.28 10.13 13.91
N ARG A 28 -1.14 10.22 14.93
CA ARG A 28 -1.39 9.17 15.92
C ARG A 28 -2.83 8.70 15.83
N MET A 29 -3.04 7.38 15.88
CA MET A 29 -4.36 6.83 16.18
C MET A 29 -4.49 6.64 17.69
N ARG A 30 -5.54 7.25 18.25
CA ARG A 30 -5.85 7.19 19.69
C ARG A 30 -7.13 6.41 19.87
N VAL A 31 -7.10 5.42 20.76
CA VAL A 31 -8.22 4.56 21.10
C VAL A 31 -8.53 4.74 22.59
N ILE A 32 -9.79 5.02 22.88
CA ILE A 32 -10.31 5.17 24.24
C ILE A 32 -11.43 4.14 24.43
N TYR A 33 -11.29 3.28 25.42
CA TYR A 33 -12.28 2.28 25.79
C TYR A 33 -12.15 1.91 27.27
N ALA A 34 -13.23 1.53 27.95
CA ALA A 34 -13.21 1.12 29.37
C ALA A 34 -12.36 2.05 30.27
N SER A 35 -12.47 3.38 30.07
CA SER A 35 -11.67 4.41 30.77
C SER A 35 -10.15 4.31 30.55
N GLN A 36 -9.69 3.50 29.61
CA GLN A 36 -8.29 3.40 29.22
C GLN A 36 -8.05 4.18 27.92
N ARG A 37 -6.81 4.69 27.79
CA ARG A 37 -6.34 5.36 26.57
C ARG A 37 -5.05 4.70 26.07
N ILE A 38 -5.03 4.41 24.77
CA ILE A 38 -3.90 3.83 24.09
C ILE A 38 -3.63 4.61 22.81
N GLU A 39 -2.39 4.73 22.42
CA GLU A 39 -1.99 5.39 21.17
C GLU A 39 -1.14 4.45 20.31
N PHE A 40 -1.43 4.48 19.01
CA PHE A 40 -0.70 3.76 17.98
C PHE A 40 0.00 4.73 17.04
N THR A 41 1.18 4.37 16.59
CA THR A 41 1.90 5.07 15.55
C THR A 41 1.35 4.66 14.18
N THR A 42 1.01 5.65 13.34
CA THR A 42 0.62 5.36 11.95
C THR A 42 1.81 5.33 10.97
N GLY A 43 3.00 5.76 11.42
CA GLY A 43 4.15 5.94 10.53
C GLY A 43 4.13 7.27 9.76
N TYR A 44 2.96 7.85 9.55
CA TYR A 44 2.79 9.08 8.78
C TYR A 44 3.06 10.35 9.58
N ARG A 45 3.54 11.36 8.87
CA ARG A 45 3.82 12.69 9.41
C ARG A 45 3.34 13.74 8.41
N ILE A 46 2.78 14.85 8.90
CA ILE A 46 2.25 15.93 8.08
C ILE A 46 2.45 17.29 8.76
N ASP A 47 2.41 18.37 7.99
CA ASP A 47 2.41 19.73 8.55
C ASP A 47 1.01 20.05 9.09
N VAL A 48 0.94 20.76 10.22
CA VAL A 48 -0.34 21.12 10.87
C VAL A 48 -1.28 21.85 9.91
N ALA A 49 -0.75 22.72 9.06
CA ALA A 49 -1.55 23.45 8.06
C ALA A 49 -2.26 22.55 7.03
N LYS A 50 -1.71 21.36 6.78
CA LYS A 50 -2.24 20.36 5.84
C LYS A 50 -3.18 19.34 6.49
N TRP A 51 -3.40 19.42 7.80
CA TRP A 51 -4.28 18.54 8.56
C TRP A 51 -5.67 19.15 8.72
N ASP A 52 -6.71 18.37 8.52
CA ASP A 52 -8.09 18.71 8.83
C ASP A 52 -8.46 18.01 10.15
N ALA A 53 -8.51 18.78 11.24
CA ALA A 53 -8.75 18.25 12.58
C ALA A 53 -10.18 17.75 12.75
N ASP A 54 -11.18 18.38 12.10
CA ASP A 54 -12.58 18.01 12.21
C ASP A 54 -12.85 16.69 11.50
N LYS A 55 -12.23 16.50 10.32
CA LYS A 55 -12.33 15.29 9.53
C LYS A 55 -11.29 14.24 9.90
N GLN A 56 -10.33 14.58 10.73
CA GLN A 56 -9.23 13.71 11.18
C GLN A 56 -8.45 13.08 10.02
N ARG A 57 -8.10 13.90 9.00
CA ARG A 57 -7.41 13.46 7.79
C ARG A 57 -6.55 14.55 7.17
N VAL A 58 -5.68 14.14 6.27
CA VAL A 58 -4.89 15.07 5.45
C VAL A 58 -5.81 15.75 4.43
N LYS A 59 -5.67 17.07 4.27
CA LYS A 59 -6.43 17.88 3.29
C LYS A 59 -6.10 17.43 1.87
N ASN A 60 -7.13 17.36 1.02
CA ASN A 60 -6.98 16.94 -0.37
C ASN A 60 -5.95 17.80 -1.13
N GLY A 61 -5.22 17.17 -2.05
CA GLY A 61 -4.20 17.84 -2.85
C GLY A 61 -2.89 18.12 -2.10
N CYS A 62 -2.79 17.77 -0.81
CA CYS A 62 -1.55 17.91 -0.04
C CYS A 62 -0.67 16.67 -0.15
N THR A 63 0.63 16.89 0.08
CA THR A 63 1.63 15.82 0.24
C THR A 63 2.45 16.05 1.50
N ASN A 64 3.00 14.97 2.05
CA ASN A 64 3.97 15.07 3.15
C ASN A 64 5.41 15.29 2.64
N LYS A 65 6.40 15.32 3.56
CA LYS A 65 7.83 15.50 3.18
C LYS A 65 8.40 14.34 2.34
N LEU A 66 7.81 13.16 2.42
CA LEU A 66 8.17 11.98 1.61
C LEU A 66 7.43 11.94 0.25
N LYS A 67 6.71 13.02 -0.11
CA LYS A 67 5.88 13.13 -1.34
C LYS A 67 4.70 12.14 -1.40
N GLN A 68 4.34 11.50 -0.29
CA GLN A 68 3.14 10.68 -0.22
C GLN A 68 1.91 11.57 -0.28
N SER A 69 0.92 11.16 -1.09
CA SER A 69 -0.28 11.95 -1.33
C SER A 69 -1.28 11.88 -0.17
N ALA A 70 -2.15 12.88 -0.06
CA ALA A 70 -3.25 12.87 0.90
C ALA A 70 -4.18 11.66 0.70
N SER A 71 -4.39 11.22 -0.54
CA SER A 71 -5.22 10.07 -0.88
C SER A 71 -4.64 8.79 -0.30
N GLU A 72 -3.36 8.54 -0.53
CA GLU A 72 -2.60 7.40 0.00
C GLU A 72 -2.63 7.39 1.54
N ILE A 73 -2.21 8.48 2.17
CA ILE A 73 -2.18 8.58 3.64
C ILE A 73 -3.58 8.35 4.23
N ASN A 74 -4.62 8.96 3.66
CA ASN A 74 -5.99 8.83 4.17
C ASN A 74 -6.57 7.42 3.95
N ALA A 75 -6.19 6.71 2.89
CA ALA A 75 -6.56 5.32 2.66
C ALA A 75 -5.96 4.41 3.75
N ASP A 76 -4.70 4.61 4.08
CA ASP A 76 -4.05 3.86 5.15
C ASP A 76 -4.63 4.19 6.54
N LEU A 77 -4.94 5.46 6.82
CA LEU A 77 -5.63 5.80 8.07
C LEU A 77 -6.99 5.08 8.18
N LEU A 78 -7.72 4.93 7.07
CA LEU A 78 -8.97 4.17 7.04
C LEU A 78 -8.72 2.68 7.29
N LYS A 79 -7.65 2.11 6.74
CA LYS A 79 -7.22 0.72 7.00
C LYS A 79 -6.91 0.53 8.49
N TYR A 80 -6.14 1.43 9.11
CA TYR A 80 -5.88 1.40 10.56
C TYR A 80 -7.17 1.40 11.38
N TYR A 81 -8.12 2.25 10.98
CA TYR A 81 -9.43 2.31 11.64
C TYR A 81 -10.21 0.99 11.50
N ALA A 82 -10.23 0.40 10.32
CA ALA A 82 -10.92 -0.87 10.08
C ALA A 82 -10.29 -2.01 10.89
N GLU A 83 -8.96 -2.12 10.89
CA GLU A 83 -8.28 -3.20 11.59
C GLU A 83 -8.45 -3.13 13.11
N ILE A 84 -8.37 -1.95 13.72
CA ILE A 84 -8.62 -1.84 15.16
C ILE A 84 -10.08 -2.16 15.51
N GLN A 85 -11.04 -1.85 14.62
CA GLN A 85 -12.44 -2.26 14.79
C GLN A 85 -12.60 -3.78 14.72
N ASN A 86 -11.87 -4.44 13.83
CA ASN A 86 -11.89 -5.90 13.70
C ASN A 86 -11.32 -6.57 14.96
N VAL A 87 -10.20 -6.05 15.49
CA VAL A 87 -9.64 -6.53 16.77
C VAL A 87 -10.68 -6.45 17.90
N PHE A 88 -11.38 -5.34 18.03
CA PHE A 88 -12.45 -5.22 19.05
C PHE A 88 -13.57 -6.23 18.83
N LYS A 89 -13.99 -6.47 17.58
CA LYS A 89 -15.01 -7.47 17.27
C LYS A 89 -14.60 -8.87 17.70
N GLU A 90 -13.33 -9.24 17.53
CA GLU A 90 -12.83 -10.55 17.99
C GLU A 90 -12.96 -10.70 19.50
N PHE A 91 -12.58 -9.69 20.28
CA PHE A 91 -12.76 -9.70 21.73
C PHE A 91 -14.25 -9.69 22.14
N GLU A 92 -15.09 -8.97 21.40
CA GLU A 92 -16.56 -8.96 21.62
C GLU A 92 -17.17 -10.35 21.40
N VAL A 93 -16.74 -11.09 20.39
CA VAL A 93 -17.16 -12.48 20.11
C VAL A 93 -16.69 -13.43 21.22
N GLN A 94 -15.48 -13.24 21.72
CA GLN A 94 -14.92 -14.01 22.83
C GLN A 94 -15.50 -13.62 24.20
N GLU A 95 -16.40 -12.62 24.23
CA GLU A 95 -16.96 -12.01 25.46
C GLU A 95 -15.89 -11.54 26.46
N ALA A 96 -14.70 -11.16 25.94
CA ALA A 96 -13.53 -10.76 26.73
C ALA A 96 -13.26 -9.26 26.60
N MET A 97 -12.89 -8.61 27.72
CA MET A 97 -12.40 -7.22 27.70
C MET A 97 -10.88 -7.24 27.54
N PRO A 98 -10.32 -6.73 26.43
CA PRO A 98 -8.88 -6.73 26.23
C PRO A 98 -8.16 -5.79 27.21
N THR A 99 -7.01 -6.19 27.68
CA THR A 99 -6.03 -5.27 28.27
C THR A 99 -5.41 -4.39 27.20
N THR A 100 -4.78 -3.29 27.59
CA THR A 100 -4.07 -2.42 26.62
C THR A 100 -2.97 -3.14 25.86
N GLN A 101 -2.29 -4.10 26.51
CA GLN A 101 -1.24 -4.89 25.89
C GLN A 101 -1.83 -5.88 24.86
N GLN A 102 -2.85 -6.64 25.23
CA GLN A 102 -3.53 -7.55 24.32
C GLN A 102 -4.08 -6.83 23.07
N LEU A 103 -4.66 -5.64 23.26
CA LEU A 103 -5.16 -4.83 22.15
C LEU A 103 -4.02 -4.39 21.22
N LYS A 104 -2.85 -3.99 21.77
CA LYS A 104 -1.67 -3.64 20.97
C LYS A 104 -1.14 -4.81 20.19
N ASP A 105 -0.99 -5.95 20.85
CA ASP A 105 -0.39 -7.14 20.24
C ASP A 105 -1.29 -7.66 19.11
N ALA A 106 -2.59 -7.77 19.36
CA ALA A 106 -3.56 -8.19 18.34
C ALA A 106 -3.60 -7.22 17.15
N PHE A 107 -3.60 -5.91 17.41
CA PHE A 107 -3.57 -4.92 16.33
C PHE A 107 -2.27 -4.98 15.51
N ASN A 108 -1.12 -5.07 16.16
CA ASN A 108 0.17 -5.15 15.48
C ASN A 108 0.29 -6.42 14.63
N LEU A 109 -0.21 -7.55 15.13
CA LEU A 109 -0.26 -8.80 14.37
C LEU A 109 -1.10 -8.64 13.09
N ARG A 110 -2.33 -8.14 13.21
CA ARG A 110 -3.20 -7.91 12.05
C ARG A 110 -2.60 -6.94 11.04
N MET A 111 -1.96 -5.87 11.51
CA MET A 111 -1.30 -4.91 10.62
C MET A 111 -0.10 -5.52 9.89
N LYS A 112 0.58 -6.49 10.50
CA LYS A 112 1.65 -7.25 9.86
C LYS A 112 1.08 -8.18 8.79
N ASP A 113 0.08 -8.99 9.13
CA ASP A 113 -0.59 -9.91 8.22
C ASP A 113 -1.19 -9.16 7.01
N ALA A 114 -1.89 -8.05 7.26
CA ALA A 114 -2.47 -7.21 6.21
C ALA A 114 -1.42 -6.51 5.31
N ASN A 115 -0.19 -6.33 5.78
CA ASN A 115 0.91 -5.83 4.96
C ASN A 115 1.57 -6.97 4.16
N GLU A 116 1.64 -8.18 4.72
CA GLU A 116 2.13 -9.37 4.03
C GLU A 116 1.16 -9.77 2.92
N GLU A 117 -0.16 -9.80 3.17
CA GLU A 117 -1.20 -10.02 2.15
C GLU A 117 -1.15 -8.99 1.02
N GLN A 118 -0.95 -7.69 1.33
CA GLN A 118 -0.77 -6.67 0.29
C GLN A 118 0.52 -6.83 -0.50
N GLN A 119 1.58 -7.36 0.11
CA GLN A 119 2.82 -7.67 -0.61
C GLN A 119 2.65 -8.92 -1.49
N GLU A 120 1.85 -9.90 -1.07
CA GLU A 120 1.51 -11.06 -1.89
C GLU A 120 0.52 -10.69 -3.01
N GLU A 121 -0.50 -9.87 -2.76
CA GLU A 121 -1.40 -9.35 -3.81
C GLU A 121 -0.68 -8.44 -4.82
N THR A 122 0.35 -7.70 -4.40
CA THR A 122 1.19 -6.91 -5.33
C THR A 122 2.25 -7.75 -6.04
N GLN A 123 2.49 -8.99 -5.63
CA GLN A 123 3.32 -9.96 -6.32
C GLN A 123 2.53 -10.87 -7.28
N ILE A 124 1.46 -10.36 -7.91
CA ILE A 124 0.98 -11.01 -9.13
C ILE A 124 2.18 -11.00 -10.08
N SER A 125 2.74 -12.18 -10.32
CA SER A 125 3.93 -12.30 -11.16
C SER A 125 3.63 -11.71 -12.52
N PHE A 126 4.47 -10.77 -12.98
CA PHE A 126 4.36 -10.25 -14.35
C PHE A 126 4.19 -11.38 -15.38
N TRP A 127 4.87 -12.50 -15.14
CA TRP A 127 4.85 -13.65 -16.03
C TRP A 127 3.53 -14.40 -16.02
N GLU A 128 2.85 -14.49 -14.88
CA GLU A 128 1.51 -15.11 -14.78
C GLU A 128 0.48 -14.27 -15.52
N VAL A 129 0.49 -12.96 -15.31
CA VAL A 129 -0.41 -12.04 -16.04
C VAL A 129 -0.10 -12.03 -17.54
N PHE A 130 1.17 -12.09 -17.92
CA PHE A 130 1.55 -12.19 -19.34
C PHE A 130 1.01 -13.46 -19.98
N ASP A 131 1.13 -14.61 -19.30
CA ASP A 131 0.63 -15.89 -19.81
C ASP A 131 -0.90 -15.91 -19.91
N GLU A 132 -1.58 -15.37 -18.89
CA GLU A 132 -3.04 -15.23 -18.89
C GLU A 132 -3.51 -14.30 -20.02
N PHE A 133 -2.87 -13.15 -20.19
CA PHE A 133 -3.13 -12.23 -21.31
C PHE A 133 -3.00 -12.94 -22.67
N VAL A 134 -1.88 -13.66 -22.88
CA VAL A 134 -1.66 -14.39 -24.15
C VAL A 134 -2.75 -15.42 -24.38
N LYS A 135 -3.16 -16.16 -23.35
CA LYS A 135 -4.21 -17.17 -23.41
C LYS A 135 -5.58 -16.55 -23.70
N GLU A 136 -5.96 -15.52 -22.92
CA GLU A 136 -7.29 -14.89 -23.05
C GLU A 136 -7.43 -14.14 -24.36
N CYS A 137 -6.49 -13.25 -24.69
CA CYS A 137 -6.51 -12.49 -25.93
C CYS A 137 -6.38 -13.40 -27.14
N GLY A 138 -5.57 -14.46 -27.06
CA GLY A 138 -5.46 -15.45 -28.12
C GLY A 138 -6.76 -16.17 -28.41
N ASN A 139 -7.47 -16.56 -27.37
CA ASN A 139 -8.80 -17.21 -27.51
C ASN A 139 -9.86 -16.23 -28.03
N GLN A 140 -9.93 -15.01 -27.48
CA GLN A 140 -10.91 -13.99 -27.89
C GLN A 140 -10.73 -13.56 -29.35
N ASN A 141 -9.50 -13.46 -29.82
CA ASN A 141 -9.17 -12.96 -31.16
C ASN A 141 -8.81 -14.07 -32.15
N ASN A 142 -8.97 -15.35 -31.78
CA ASN A 142 -8.65 -16.51 -32.60
C ASN A 142 -7.24 -16.42 -33.22
N TRP A 143 -6.23 -16.20 -32.39
CA TRP A 143 -4.85 -16.05 -32.85
C TRP A 143 -4.35 -17.31 -33.57
N THR A 144 -3.56 -17.09 -34.61
CA THR A 144 -2.87 -18.17 -35.31
C THR A 144 -1.66 -18.68 -34.51
N ALA A 145 -1.19 -19.89 -34.81
CA ALA A 145 0.04 -20.44 -34.20
C ALA A 145 1.22 -19.47 -34.32
N SER A 146 1.38 -18.82 -35.47
CA SER A 146 2.43 -17.81 -35.67
C SER A 146 2.32 -16.60 -34.72
N THR A 147 1.12 -16.21 -34.32
CA THR A 147 0.92 -15.14 -33.35
C THR A 147 1.38 -15.57 -31.95
N TYR A 148 1.03 -16.79 -31.52
CA TYR A 148 1.51 -17.34 -30.25
C TYR A 148 3.04 -17.48 -30.22
N GLU A 149 3.67 -17.88 -31.32
CA GLU A 149 5.13 -17.94 -31.44
C GLU A 149 5.79 -16.57 -31.25
N LYS A 150 5.18 -15.49 -31.80
CA LYS A 150 5.68 -14.11 -31.59
C LYS A 150 5.61 -13.70 -30.13
N PHE A 151 4.52 -13.98 -29.43
CA PHE A 151 4.41 -13.67 -27.98
C PHE A 151 5.40 -14.52 -27.15
N SER A 152 5.61 -15.78 -27.53
CA SER A 152 6.64 -16.63 -26.90
C SER A 152 8.05 -16.07 -27.11
N ALA A 153 8.36 -15.56 -28.29
CA ALA A 153 9.64 -14.90 -28.56
C ALA A 153 9.81 -13.63 -27.72
N VAL A 154 8.77 -12.78 -27.62
CA VAL A 154 8.77 -11.57 -26.77
C VAL A 154 9.00 -11.95 -25.29
N LYS A 155 8.32 -12.97 -24.79
CA LYS A 155 8.51 -13.48 -23.42
C LYS A 155 9.96 -13.90 -23.18
N ASN A 156 10.55 -14.64 -24.10
CA ASN A 156 11.93 -15.10 -23.99
C ASN A 156 12.92 -13.94 -24.00
N HIS A 157 12.73 -12.95 -24.88
CA HIS A 157 13.58 -11.76 -24.92
C HIS A 157 13.47 -10.90 -23.66
N LEU A 158 12.24 -10.77 -23.11
CA LEU A 158 12.03 -10.06 -21.86
C LEU A 158 12.70 -10.77 -20.69
N LYS A 159 12.59 -12.10 -20.59
CA LYS A 159 13.28 -12.89 -19.54
C LYS A 159 14.79 -12.78 -19.63
N GLU A 160 15.34 -12.79 -20.84
CA GLU A 160 16.77 -12.62 -21.05
C GLU A 160 17.25 -11.19 -20.70
N PHE A 161 16.40 -10.19 -20.95
CA PHE A 161 16.69 -8.82 -20.59
C PHE A 161 16.65 -8.61 -19.08
N LYS A 162 15.57 -9.08 -18.43
CA LYS A 162 15.34 -8.94 -16.99
C LYS A 162 14.38 -10.02 -16.49
N GLU A 163 14.92 -10.98 -15.73
CA GLU A 163 14.13 -12.10 -15.21
C GLU A 163 13.08 -11.63 -14.20
N ASP A 164 13.44 -10.68 -13.32
CA ASP A 164 12.58 -10.11 -12.27
C ASP A 164 11.85 -8.84 -12.74
N VAL A 165 11.29 -8.86 -13.95
CA VAL A 165 10.54 -7.72 -14.47
C VAL A 165 9.22 -7.54 -13.72
N THR A 166 8.90 -6.29 -13.37
CA THR A 166 7.62 -5.90 -12.74
C THR A 166 6.84 -4.95 -13.63
N PHE A 167 5.53 -4.78 -13.37
CA PHE A 167 4.73 -3.80 -14.13
C PHE A 167 5.22 -2.37 -13.95
N GLU A 168 5.71 -2.00 -12.75
CA GLU A 168 6.24 -0.67 -12.47
C GLU A 168 7.52 -0.38 -13.25
N TYR A 169 8.27 -1.42 -13.62
CA TYR A 169 9.46 -1.28 -14.44
C TYR A 169 9.13 -0.81 -15.86
N PHE A 170 7.96 -1.15 -16.41
CA PHE A 170 7.51 -0.73 -17.75
C PHE A 170 6.98 0.72 -17.78
N ASN A 171 7.71 1.63 -17.15
CA ASN A 171 7.58 3.06 -17.41
C ASN A 171 8.37 3.45 -18.69
N GLU A 172 8.34 4.73 -19.06
CA GLU A 172 9.05 5.22 -20.24
C GLU A 172 10.55 4.88 -20.24
N PHE A 173 11.19 4.93 -19.07
CA PHE A 173 12.61 4.61 -18.92
C PHE A 173 12.87 3.11 -19.15
N GLY A 174 12.16 2.23 -18.48
CA GLY A 174 12.33 0.78 -18.60
C GLY A 174 12.01 0.26 -20.02
N LEU A 175 10.99 0.86 -20.66
CA LEU A 175 10.69 0.53 -22.06
C LEU A 175 11.83 0.91 -23.00
N ASN A 176 12.43 2.08 -22.82
CA ASN A 176 13.59 2.52 -23.61
C ASN A 176 14.81 1.61 -23.40
N GLU A 177 15.07 1.16 -22.18
CA GLU A 177 16.15 0.21 -21.90
C GLU A 177 15.92 -1.13 -22.62
N TYR A 178 14.69 -1.65 -22.59
CA TYR A 178 14.35 -2.87 -23.31
C TYR A 178 14.49 -2.72 -24.84
N VAL A 179 14.06 -1.62 -25.41
CA VAL A 179 14.22 -1.33 -26.84
C VAL A 179 15.70 -1.25 -27.22
N ASN A 180 16.53 -0.64 -26.40
CA ASN A 180 17.99 -0.60 -26.63
C ASN A 180 18.61 -1.99 -26.53
N PHE A 181 18.21 -2.81 -25.57
CA PHE A 181 18.62 -4.21 -25.48
C PHE A 181 18.28 -4.99 -26.75
N LEU A 182 17.07 -4.84 -27.28
CA LEU A 182 16.66 -5.51 -28.53
C LEU A 182 17.51 -5.07 -29.72
N ARG A 183 17.88 -3.79 -29.81
CA ARG A 183 18.73 -3.25 -30.87
C ARG A 183 20.19 -3.72 -30.75
N ASP A 184 20.74 -3.59 -29.57
CA ASP A 184 22.19 -3.78 -29.35
C ASP A 184 22.58 -5.25 -29.21
N LYS A 185 21.72 -6.06 -28.56
CA LYS A 185 21.99 -7.47 -28.26
C LYS A 185 21.34 -8.45 -29.23
N LYS A 186 20.22 -8.07 -29.85
CA LYS A 186 19.44 -8.93 -30.74
C LYS A 186 19.46 -8.48 -32.19
N ASP A 187 20.18 -7.40 -32.52
CA ASP A 187 20.26 -6.77 -33.86
C ASP A 187 18.87 -6.55 -34.52
N MET A 188 17.86 -6.30 -33.68
CA MET A 188 16.51 -6.03 -34.17
C MET A 188 16.41 -4.60 -34.65
N ARG A 189 16.01 -4.40 -35.91
CA ARG A 189 15.79 -3.07 -36.51
C ARG A 189 14.33 -2.76 -36.60
N ASN A 190 13.99 -1.48 -36.53
CA ASN A 190 12.62 -1.03 -36.85
C ASN A 190 12.37 -1.30 -38.35
N SER A 191 11.35 -2.08 -38.64
CA SER A 191 10.82 -2.25 -39.99
C SER A 191 9.82 -1.15 -40.32
#